data_97fce76b9db726dd6df0bbb5ace89967
#
_entry.id   97fce76b9db726dd6df0bbb5ace89967
#
_cell.length_a   1.000
_cell.length_b   1.000
_cell.length_c   1.000
_cell.angle_alpha   90.00
_cell.angle_beta   90.00
_cell.angle_gamma   90.00
#
_symmetry.space_group_name_H-M   'P 1'
#
loop_
_entity.id
_entity.type
_entity.pdbx_description
1 polymer ?
#
loop_
_entity_poly.entity_id
_entity_poly.type
_entity_poly.pdbx_seq_one_letter_code
_entity_poly.pdbx_strand_id
1 'polypeptide(L)'
;MYFVRFGVVNWIPTYLQTAKGFNFKESGFAWTAFELAGIPGTLLCGWISDRVFKARRAPATILFMGLTLVGLLIYRWNDTGPYWIDVAALIMIGFFIYGPIMMIGLHALDLVPKKAAGTAAGFTGFFGYFLGSAPSGAGVGWIAHTWGWDGVFSTMIACCVLTMGFSAMTLGQRTTSRSISP
;
A
#
# COMPACT_ATOMS: atom_id res chain seq x y z
N MET A 1 -4.69 -0.43 3.51
CA MET A 1 -3.54 -0.82 2.68
C MET A 1 -3.94 -1.53 1.39
N TYR A 2 -4.53 -2.75 1.46
CA TYR A 2 -4.93 -3.51 0.26
C TYR A 2 -5.84 -2.71 -0.68
N PHE A 3 -6.84 -2.01 -0.15
CA PHE A 3 -7.72 -1.15 -0.94
C PHE A 3 -6.94 -0.06 -1.71
N VAL A 4 -5.98 0.61 -1.07
CA VAL A 4 -5.16 1.65 -1.71
C VAL A 4 -4.30 1.04 -2.82
N ARG A 5 -3.58 -0.07 -2.53
CA ARG A 5 -2.75 -0.73 -3.53
C ARG A 5 -3.56 -1.16 -4.75
N PHE A 6 -4.64 -1.94 -4.53
CA PHE A 6 -5.44 -2.45 -5.64
C PHE A 6 -6.25 -1.35 -6.34
N GLY A 7 -6.66 -0.32 -5.60
CA GLY A 7 -7.27 0.87 -6.19
C GLY A 7 -6.31 1.56 -7.17
N VAL A 8 -5.06 1.78 -6.76
CA VAL A 8 -4.04 2.36 -7.64
C VAL A 8 -3.75 1.42 -8.82
N VAL A 9 -3.42 0.14 -8.56
CA VAL A 9 -3.06 -0.85 -9.60
C VAL A 9 -4.15 -0.98 -10.67
N ASN A 10 -5.40 -1.14 -10.25
CA ASN A 10 -6.50 -1.42 -11.18
C ASN A 10 -6.90 -0.19 -12.00
N TRP A 11 -6.71 1.02 -11.45
CA TRP A 11 -7.24 2.24 -12.02
C TRP A 11 -6.19 3.19 -12.59
N ILE A 12 -4.87 2.96 -12.38
CA ILE A 12 -3.80 3.76 -13.01
C ILE A 12 -3.99 3.87 -14.51
N PRO A 13 -4.13 2.77 -15.30
CA PRO A 13 -4.24 2.90 -16.73
C PRO A 13 -5.47 3.70 -17.15
N THR A 14 -6.62 3.44 -16.51
CA THR A 14 -7.87 4.14 -16.80
C THR A 14 -7.76 5.62 -16.47
N TYR A 15 -7.25 5.99 -15.31
CA TYR A 15 -7.06 7.38 -14.91
C TYR A 15 -6.14 8.13 -15.85
N LEU A 16 -4.98 7.56 -16.17
CA LEU A 16 -4.01 8.20 -17.08
C LEU A 16 -4.58 8.39 -18.48
N GLN A 17 -5.38 7.44 -18.98
CA GLN A 17 -5.98 7.54 -20.31
C GLN A 17 -7.19 8.49 -20.33
N THR A 18 -8.10 8.40 -19.35
CA THR A 18 -9.37 9.14 -19.39
C THR A 18 -9.27 10.54 -18.80
N ALA A 19 -8.49 10.73 -17.75
CA ALA A 19 -8.36 12.03 -17.08
C ALA A 19 -7.18 12.85 -17.59
N LYS A 20 -6.07 12.19 -17.95
CA LYS A 20 -4.84 12.86 -18.39
C LYS A 20 -4.54 12.75 -19.88
N GLY A 21 -5.32 11.95 -20.62
CA GLY A 21 -5.19 11.83 -22.07
C GLY A 21 -3.91 11.12 -22.56
N PHE A 22 -3.24 10.36 -21.68
CA PHE A 22 -2.05 9.60 -22.06
C PHE A 22 -2.40 8.38 -22.92
N ASN A 23 -1.47 7.98 -23.76
CA ASN A 23 -1.66 6.83 -24.62
C ASN A 23 -1.49 5.49 -23.85
N PHE A 24 -1.88 4.39 -24.48
CA PHE A 24 -1.81 3.06 -23.89
C PHE A 24 -0.39 2.64 -23.47
N LYS A 25 0.63 3.03 -24.26
CA LYS A 25 2.04 2.68 -23.96
C LYS A 25 2.54 3.42 -22.73
N GLU A 26 2.24 4.71 -22.61
CA GLU A 26 2.60 5.55 -21.45
C GLU A 26 1.93 5.04 -20.18
N SER A 27 0.64 4.72 -20.26
CA SER A 27 -0.10 4.16 -19.12
C SER A 27 0.43 2.79 -18.71
N GLY A 28 0.77 1.93 -19.66
CA GLY A 28 1.38 0.62 -19.41
C GLY A 28 2.78 0.73 -18.81
N PHE A 29 3.59 1.69 -19.27
CA PHE A 29 4.92 1.94 -18.69
C PHE A 29 4.80 2.41 -17.23
N ALA A 30 3.92 3.36 -16.95
CA ALA A 30 3.67 3.87 -15.59
C ALA A 30 3.19 2.76 -14.64
N TRP A 31 2.29 1.90 -15.11
CA TRP A 31 1.83 0.72 -14.37
C TRP A 31 2.97 -0.27 -14.07
N THR A 32 3.79 -0.58 -15.09
CA THR A 32 4.94 -1.48 -14.94
C THR A 32 5.98 -0.89 -13.96
N ALA A 33 6.25 0.40 -14.05
CA ALA A 33 7.18 1.09 -13.15
C ALA A 33 6.70 1.05 -11.70
N PHE A 34 5.39 1.23 -11.46
CA PHE A 34 4.77 1.08 -10.15
C PHE A 34 4.99 -0.32 -9.56
N GLU A 35 4.71 -1.38 -10.34
CA GLU A 35 4.85 -2.78 -9.89
C GLU A 35 6.32 -3.14 -9.60
N LEU A 36 7.23 -2.78 -10.50
CA LEU A 36 8.66 -3.07 -10.33
C LEU A 36 9.27 -2.34 -9.13
N ALA A 37 8.83 -1.11 -8.85
CA ALA A 37 9.28 -0.35 -7.68
C ALA A 37 8.89 -1.03 -6.35
N GLY A 38 7.82 -1.83 -6.34
CA GLY A 38 7.38 -2.57 -5.16
C GLY A 38 8.38 -3.61 -4.66
N ILE A 39 9.20 -4.19 -5.56
CA ILE A 39 10.19 -5.22 -5.20
C ILE A 39 11.25 -4.66 -4.25
N PRO A 40 12.05 -3.64 -4.63
CA PRO A 40 13.05 -3.07 -3.73
C PRO A 40 12.39 -2.38 -2.52
N GLY A 41 11.20 -1.80 -2.68
CA GLY A 41 10.46 -1.19 -1.59
C GLY A 41 10.10 -2.17 -0.47
N THR A 42 9.67 -3.37 -0.83
CA THR A 42 9.36 -4.45 0.12
C THR A 42 10.61 -4.88 0.88
N LEU A 43 11.73 -5.09 0.19
CA LEU A 43 13.00 -5.46 0.80
C LEU A 43 13.51 -4.39 1.77
N LEU A 44 13.44 -3.12 1.35
CA LEU A 44 13.85 -2.00 2.19
C LEU A 44 12.97 -1.88 3.44
N CYS A 45 11.66 -2.05 3.30
CA CYS A 45 10.73 -2.01 4.44
C CYS A 45 11.07 -3.12 5.46
N GLY A 46 11.33 -4.34 4.99
CA GLY A 46 11.77 -5.45 5.84
C GLY A 46 13.06 -5.12 6.57
N TRP A 47 14.08 -4.66 5.85
CA TRP A 47 15.37 -4.28 6.41
C TRP A 47 15.25 -3.15 7.46
N ILE A 48 14.50 -2.10 7.15
CA ILE A 48 14.24 -0.98 8.09
C ILE A 48 13.50 -1.49 9.33
N SER A 49 12.47 -2.31 9.15
CA SER A 49 11.71 -2.90 10.27
C SER A 49 12.64 -3.69 11.22
N ASP A 50 13.52 -4.51 10.67
CA ASP A 50 14.37 -5.39 11.47
C ASP A 50 15.56 -4.66 12.10
N ARG A 51 16.25 -3.80 11.33
CA ARG A 51 17.47 -3.10 11.78
C ARG A 51 17.20 -1.82 12.54
N VAL A 52 16.31 -0.96 12.04
CA VAL A 52 16.05 0.37 12.64
C VAL A 52 15.02 0.26 13.76
N PHE A 53 13.93 -0.44 13.50
CA PHE A 53 12.81 -0.55 14.46
C PHE A 53 12.87 -1.80 15.34
N LYS A 54 13.98 -2.57 15.30
CA LYS A 54 14.19 -3.76 16.14
C LYS A 54 13.03 -4.76 16.05
N ALA A 55 12.64 -5.09 14.83
CA ALA A 55 11.51 -5.95 14.47
C ALA A 55 10.12 -5.44 14.94
N ARG A 56 9.99 -4.16 15.27
CA ARG A 56 8.68 -3.55 15.49
C ARG A 56 8.04 -3.23 14.15
N ARG A 57 6.97 -3.94 13.81
CA ARG A 57 6.32 -3.83 12.49
C ARG A 57 5.54 -2.52 12.33
N ALA A 58 4.89 -2.04 13.39
CA ALA A 58 4.03 -0.85 13.36
C ALA A 58 4.75 0.45 12.95
N PRO A 59 5.93 0.82 13.50
CA PRO A 59 6.64 2.02 13.08
C PRO A 59 7.04 2.01 11.61
N ALA A 60 7.52 0.86 11.10
CA ALA A 60 7.86 0.70 9.68
C ALA A 60 6.63 0.91 8.80
N THR A 61 5.50 0.32 9.18
CA THR A 61 4.22 0.50 8.49
C THR A 61 3.78 1.95 8.44
N ILE A 62 3.85 2.68 9.56
CA ILE A 62 3.47 4.10 9.63
C ILE A 62 4.37 4.94 8.73
N LEU A 63 5.68 4.74 8.79
CA LEU A 63 6.64 5.45 7.95
C LEU A 63 6.34 5.26 6.46
N PHE A 64 6.18 4.01 6.02
CA PHE A 64 5.96 3.69 4.61
C PHE A 64 4.57 4.15 4.14
N MET A 65 3.53 4.03 4.97
CA MET A 65 2.21 4.56 4.64
C MET A 65 2.20 6.09 4.57
N GLY A 66 2.97 6.78 5.41
CA GLY A 66 3.14 8.23 5.33
C GLY A 66 3.80 8.65 4.02
N LEU A 67 4.84 7.93 3.58
CA LEU A 67 5.49 8.19 2.29
C LEU A 67 4.59 7.84 1.10
N THR A 68 3.77 6.79 1.21
CA THR A 68 2.72 6.50 0.22
C THR A 68 1.70 7.62 0.14
N LEU A 69 1.29 8.19 1.28
CA LEU A 69 0.38 9.33 1.34
C LEU A 69 0.97 10.56 0.62
N VAL A 70 2.26 10.86 0.85
CA VAL A 70 2.95 11.94 0.13
C VAL A 70 2.95 11.69 -1.39
N GLY A 71 3.24 10.46 -1.82
CA GLY A 71 3.15 10.08 -3.23
C GLY A 71 1.76 10.28 -3.83
N LEU A 72 0.69 9.91 -3.10
CA LEU A 72 -0.70 10.14 -3.52
C LEU A 72 -1.04 11.63 -3.62
N LEU A 73 -0.54 12.47 -2.71
CA LEU A 73 -0.74 13.91 -2.76
C LEU A 73 -0.03 14.54 -3.96
N ILE A 74 1.22 14.15 -4.23
CA ILE A 74 1.96 14.60 -5.42
C ILE A 74 1.21 14.20 -6.68
N TYR A 75 0.75 12.96 -6.76
CA TYR A 75 0.01 12.44 -7.91
C TYR A 75 -1.31 13.17 -8.15
N ARG A 76 -2.05 13.48 -7.07
CA ARG A 76 -3.29 14.25 -7.14
C ARG A 76 -3.06 15.69 -7.59
N TRP A 77 -2.02 16.36 -7.09
CA TRP A 77 -1.76 17.77 -7.41
C TRP A 77 -1.13 17.99 -8.78
N ASN A 78 -0.63 16.95 -9.42
CA ASN A 78 -0.08 17.03 -10.78
C ASN A 78 -1.18 16.95 -11.85
N ASP A 79 -2.23 17.73 -11.74
CA ASP A 79 -3.42 17.61 -12.61
C ASP A 79 -3.11 17.94 -14.08
N THR A 80 -2.31 18.98 -14.33
CA THR A 80 -1.91 19.44 -15.66
C THR A 80 -0.40 19.40 -15.90
N GLY A 81 0.33 18.75 -15.01
CA GLY A 81 1.79 18.71 -15.05
C GLY A 81 2.34 17.66 -16.01
N PRO A 82 3.67 17.61 -16.16
CA PRO A 82 4.32 16.72 -17.08
C PRO A 82 4.19 15.25 -16.66
N TYR A 83 4.06 14.37 -17.65
CA TYR A 83 3.95 12.90 -17.49
C TYR A 83 4.96 12.29 -16.51
N TRP A 84 6.22 12.77 -16.52
CA TRP A 84 7.27 12.21 -15.67
C TRP A 84 7.04 12.43 -14.17
N ILE A 85 6.28 13.45 -13.78
CA ILE A 85 5.88 13.64 -12.37
C ILE A 85 4.87 12.57 -11.98
N ASP A 86 3.95 12.21 -12.85
CA ASP A 86 3.00 11.12 -12.60
C ASP A 86 3.72 9.78 -12.46
N VAL A 87 4.66 9.49 -13.36
CA VAL A 87 5.48 8.27 -13.28
C VAL A 87 6.31 8.24 -12.00
N ALA A 88 6.95 9.34 -11.63
CA ALA A 88 7.74 9.43 -10.40
C ALA A 88 6.86 9.24 -9.13
N ALA A 89 5.68 9.85 -9.10
CA ALA A 89 4.73 9.68 -8.02
C ALA A 89 4.24 8.23 -7.92
N LEU A 90 3.96 7.58 -9.05
CA LEU A 90 3.55 6.18 -9.09
C LEU A 90 4.68 5.23 -8.66
N ILE A 91 5.92 5.47 -9.09
CA ILE A 91 7.09 4.75 -8.59
C ILE A 91 7.20 4.90 -7.07
N MET A 92 7.04 6.11 -6.55
CA MET A 92 7.07 6.37 -5.12
C MET A 92 5.95 5.63 -4.38
N ILE A 93 4.72 5.69 -4.87
CA ILE A 93 3.58 4.98 -4.29
C ILE A 93 3.85 3.46 -4.32
N GLY A 94 4.27 2.91 -5.46
CA GLY A 94 4.61 1.49 -5.61
C GLY A 94 5.70 1.06 -4.66
N PHE A 95 6.79 1.83 -4.57
CA PHE A 95 7.90 1.54 -3.68
C PHE A 95 7.50 1.45 -2.21
N PHE A 96 6.63 2.34 -1.75
CA PHE A 96 6.28 2.41 -0.33
C PHE A 96 5.03 1.61 0.07
N ILE A 97 4.10 1.27 -0.83
CA ILE A 97 2.85 0.57 -0.47
C ILE A 97 3.03 -0.92 -0.23
N TYR A 98 3.98 -1.58 -0.90
CA TYR A 98 4.17 -3.03 -0.82
C TYR A 98 4.75 -3.48 0.52
N GLY A 99 5.63 -2.67 1.13
CA GLY A 99 6.22 -2.92 2.43
C GLY A 99 5.18 -3.12 3.53
N PRO A 100 4.28 -2.16 3.76
CA PRO A 100 3.20 -2.27 4.74
C PRO A 100 2.31 -3.51 4.54
N ILE A 101 2.02 -3.88 3.30
CA ILE A 101 1.23 -5.08 3.01
C ILE A 101 1.93 -6.34 3.49
N MET A 102 3.24 -6.46 3.22
CA MET A 102 4.05 -7.57 3.73
C MET A 102 4.11 -7.56 5.26
N MET A 103 4.24 -6.38 5.88
CA MET A 103 4.32 -6.24 7.34
C MET A 103 3.08 -6.76 8.06
N ILE A 104 1.86 -6.65 7.48
CA ILE A 104 0.65 -7.24 8.07
C ILE A 104 0.77 -8.76 8.17
N GLY A 105 1.20 -9.41 7.08
CA GLY A 105 1.40 -10.85 7.07
C GLY A 105 2.43 -11.29 8.10
N LEU A 106 3.59 -10.61 8.15
CA LEU A 106 4.63 -10.89 9.14
C LEU A 106 4.14 -10.66 10.57
N HIS A 107 3.41 -9.57 10.82
CA HIS A 107 2.85 -9.30 12.14
C HIS A 107 1.88 -10.40 12.60
N ALA A 108 1.02 -10.89 11.71
CA ALA A 108 0.15 -12.02 12.01
C ALA A 108 0.92 -13.30 12.34
N LEU A 109 2.02 -13.56 11.63
CA LEU A 109 2.89 -14.71 11.89
C LEU A 109 3.64 -14.59 13.24
N ASP A 110 4.04 -13.39 13.60
CA ASP A 110 4.74 -13.12 14.87
C ASP A 110 3.83 -13.36 16.11
N LEU A 111 2.49 -13.32 15.92
CA LEU A 111 1.50 -13.48 17.01
C LEU A 111 1.06 -14.93 17.25
N VAL A 112 1.37 -15.87 16.34
CA VAL A 112 0.89 -17.24 16.42
C VAL A 112 2.02 -18.27 16.58
N PRO A 113 1.75 -19.45 17.16
CA PRO A 113 2.72 -20.54 17.18
C PRO A 113 3.05 -21.03 15.76
N LYS A 114 4.25 -21.57 15.56
CA LYS A 114 4.71 -22.08 14.24
C LYS A 114 3.73 -23.04 13.58
N LYS A 115 3.02 -23.86 14.37
CA LYS A 115 1.99 -24.82 13.88
C LYS A 115 0.78 -24.13 13.24
N ALA A 116 0.46 -22.89 13.66
CA ALA A 116 -0.67 -22.12 13.16
C ALA A 116 -0.28 -21.06 12.11
N ALA A 117 1.01 -20.96 11.76
CA ALA A 117 1.53 -19.91 10.89
C ALA A 117 0.85 -19.91 9.50
N GLY A 118 0.67 -21.08 8.89
CA GLY A 118 0.00 -21.20 7.59
C GLY A 118 -1.46 -20.72 7.62
N THR A 119 -2.19 -21.08 8.68
CA THR A 119 -3.58 -20.64 8.88
C THR A 119 -3.67 -19.14 9.08
N ALA A 120 -2.78 -18.55 9.90
CA ALA A 120 -2.75 -17.11 10.13
C ALA A 120 -2.43 -16.33 8.85
N ALA A 121 -1.44 -16.78 8.07
CA ALA A 121 -1.10 -16.19 6.79
C ALA A 121 -2.27 -16.27 5.79
N GLY A 122 -2.91 -17.44 5.66
CA GLY A 122 -4.05 -17.64 4.79
C GLY A 122 -5.26 -16.78 5.18
N PHE A 123 -5.55 -16.69 6.47
CA PHE A 123 -6.65 -15.87 7.00
C PHE A 123 -6.41 -14.39 6.76
N THR A 124 -5.19 -13.89 7.05
CA THR A 124 -4.80 -12.51 6.81
C THR A 124 -4.86 -12.17 5.32
N GLY A 125 -4.38 -13.06 4.47
CA GLY A 125 -4.46 -12.93 3.02
C GLY A 125 -5.91 -12.89 2.53
N PHE A 126 -6.75 -13.85 2.97
CA PHE A 126 -8.17 -13.90 2.60
C PHE A 126 -8.89 -12.60 2.90
N PHE A 127 -8.79 -12.08 4.13
CA PHE A 127 -9.43 -10.81 4.48
C PHE A 127 -8.81 -9.62 3.75
N GLY A 128 -7.50 -9.62 3.56
CA GLY A 128 -6.82 -8.58 2.79
C GLY A 128 -7.32 -8.49 1.34
N TYR A 129 -7.49 -9.63 0.68
CA TYR A 129 -8.01 -9.68 -0.68
C TYR A 129 -9.52 -9.44 -0.73
N PHE A 130 -10.29 -10.07 0.15
CA PHE A 130 -11.76 -9.97 0.14
C PHE A 130 -12.24 -8.56 0.50
N LEU A 131 -11.69 -7.96 1.57
CA LEU A 131 -12.10 -6.62 2.03
C LEU A 131 -11.30 -5.48 1.36
N GLY A 132 -10.15 -5.78 0.77
CA GLY A 132 -9.30 -4.78 0.13
C GLY A 132 -9.39 -4.78 -1.39
N SER A 133 -9.15 -5.93 -2.03
CA SER A 133 -9.10 -6.03 -3.49
C SER A 133 -10.49 -6.02 -4.13
N ALA A 134 -11.45 -6.79 -3.62
CA ALA A 134 -12.78 -6.86 -4.20
C ALA A 134 -13.51 -5.50 -4.19
N PRO A 135 -13.55 -4.73 -3.08
CA PRO A 135 -14.13 -3.39 -3.09
C PRO A 135 -13.33 -2.38 -3.90
N SER A 136 -12.02 -2.56 -4.11
CA SER A 136 -11.20 -1.61 -4.87
C SER A 136 -11.54 -1.61 -6.36
N GLY A 137 -11.99 -2.73 -6.91
CA GLY A 137 -12.43 -2.79 -8.30
C GLY A 137 -13.74 -2.02 -8.52
N ALA A 138 -14.84 -2.57 -8.02
CA ALA A 138 -16.17 -1.98 -8.21
C ALA A 138 -16.37 -0.68 -7.43
N GLY A 139 -15.84 -0.61 -6.18
CA GLY A 139 -16.01 0.56 -5.31
C GLY A 139 -15.31 1.80 -5.84
N VAL A 140 -14.06 1.68 -6.31
CA VAL A 140 -13.35 2.82 -6.92
C VAL A 140 -14.02 3.25 -8.21
N GLY A 141 -14.52 2.29 -9.04
CA GLY A 141 -15.28 2.62 -10.24
C GLY A 141 -16.57 3.38 -9.93
N TRP A 142 -17.32 2.96 -8.92
CA TRP A 142 -18.52 3.66 -8.46
C TRP A 142 -18.20 5.07 -7.94
N ILE A 143 -17.14 5.21 -7.14
CA ILE A 143 -16.68 6.52 -6.62
C ILE A 143 -16.26 7.42 -7.78
N ALA A 144 -15.49 6.91 -8.74
CA ALA A 144 -15.04 7.66 -9.90
C ALA A 144 -16.23 8.15 -10.76
N HIS A 145 -17.29 7.33 -10.89
CA HIS A 145 -18.48 7.69 -11.62
C HIS A 145 -19.35 8.74 -10.90
N THR A 146 -19.45 8.67 -9.56
CA THR A 146 -20.34 9.54 -8.78
C THR A 146 -19.69 10.82 -8.30
N TRP A 147 -18.43 10.74 -7.86
CA TRP A 147 -17.69 11.86 -7.24
C TRP A 147 -16.42 12.23 -8.01
N GLY A 148 -16.22 11.65 -9.20
CA GLY A 148 -15.04 11.89 -10.01
C GLY A 148 -13.76 11.34 -9.40
N TRP A 149 -12.64 11.64 -10.04
CA TRP A 149 -11.31 11.20 -9.61
C TRP A 149 -10.87 11.82 -8.28
N ASP A 150 -11.34 13.04 -7.97
CA ASP A 150 -11.10 13.67 -6.67
C ASP A 150 -11.68 12.87 -5.50
N GLY A 151 -12.85 12.27 -5.68
CA GLY A 151 -13.45 11.35 -4.73
C GLY A 151 -12.60 10.10 -4.50
N VAL A 152 -12.03 9.54 -5.59
CA VAL A 152 -11.14 8.38 -5.52
C VAL A 152 -9.89 8.70 -4.71
N PHE A 153 -9.20 9.81 -5.03
CA PHE A 153 -8.02 10.22 -4.28
C PHE A 153 -8.31 10.51 -2.81
N SER A 154 -9.41 11.20 -2.54
CA SER A 154 -9.83 11.51 -1.16
C SER A 154 -10.08 10.23 -0.35
N THR A 155 -10.71 9.23 -0.95
CA THR A 155 -10.94 7.92 -0.32
C THR A 155 -9.62 7.18 -0.07
N MET A 156 -8.69 7.18 -1.02
CA MET A 156 -7.38 6.55 -0.86
C MET A 156 -6.56 7.22 0.25
N ILE A 157 -6.57 8.56 0.31
CA ILE A 157 -5.93 9.35 1.37
C ILE A 157 -6.54 9.00 2.74
N ALA A 158 -7.86 8.98 2.85
CA ALA A 158 -8.55 8.58 4.08
C ALA A 158 -8.16 7.17 4.53
N CYS A 159 -8.07 6.21 3.60
CA CYS A 159 -7.61 4.85 3.89
C CYS A 159 -6.15 4.81 4.37
N CYS A 160 -5.27 5.64 3.84
CA CYS A 160 -3.88 5.76 4.32
C CYS A 160 -3.85 6.28 5.76
N VAL A 161 -4.58 7.36 6.05
CA VAL A 161 -4.66 7.95 7.40
C VAL A 161 -5.25 6.97 8.40
N LEU A 162 -6.34 6.29 8.07
CA LEU A 162 -6.93 5.24 8.92
C LEU A 162 -5.94 4.11 9.19
N THR A 163 -5.21 3.66 8.17
CA THR A 163 -4.19 2.64 8.32
C THR A 163 -3.08 3.08 9.28
N MET A 164 -2.61 4.32 9.16
CA MET A 164 -1.61 4.87 10.08
C MET A 164 -2.16 4.96 11.51
N GLY A 165 -3.41 5.38 11.68
CA GLY A 165 -4.09 5.43 12.98
C GLY A 165 -4.18 4.06 13.65
N PHE A 166 -4.67 3.04 12.93
CA PHE A 166 -4.72 1.66 13.44
C PHE A 166 -3.33 1.10 13.76
N SER A 167 -2.33 1.38 12.90
CA SER A 167 -0.95 0.95 13.17
C SER A 167 -0.36 1.65 14.40
N ALA A 168 -0.73 2.92 14.65
CA ALA A 168 -0.29 3.64 15.83
C ALA A 168 -0.84 3.04 17.13
N MET A 169 -2.06 2.50 17.12
CA MET A 169 -2.64 1.80 18.27
C MET A 169 -1.85 0.53 18.65
N THR A 170 -1.14 -0.07 17.71
CA THR A 170 -0.32 -1.26 17.94
C THR A 170 1.13 -0.94 18.36
N LEU A 171 1.53 0.33 18.39
CA LEU A 171 2.90 0.75 18.78
C LEU A 171 3.30 0.30 20.19
N GLY A 172 2.33 0.21 21.12
CA GLY A 172 2.55 -0.21 22.50
C GLY A 172 2.68 -1.72 22.69
N GLN A 173 2.32 -2.51 21.71
CA GLN A 173 2.41 -3.97 21.78
C GLN A 173 3.86 -4.39 21.52
N ARG A 174 4.59 -4.74 22.58
CA ARG A 174 5.91 -5.39 22.43
C ARG A 174 5.67 -6.79 21.88
N THR A 175 6.17 -7.09 20.70
CA THR A 175 6.38 -8.47 20.25
C THR A 175 7.21 -9.14 21.32
N THR A 176 6.61 -10.07 22.07
CA THR A 176 7.35 -10.87 23.05
C THR A 176 8.28 -11.77 22.23
N SER A 177 9.50 -11.30 22.02
CA SER A 177 10.59 -12.13 21.55
C SER A 177 10.70 -13.27 22.58
N ARG A 178 10.08 -14.41 22.28
CA ARG A 178 10.33 -15.64 23.01
C ARG A 178 11.81 -15.92 22.83
N SER A 179 12.59 -15.68 23.90
CA SER A 179 13.89 -16.27 24.06
C SER A 179 13.73 -17.76 23.81
N ILE A 180 14.25 -18.22 22.71
CA ILE A 180 14.47 -19.65 22.47
C ILE A 180 15.59 -19.99 23.46
N SER A 181 15.19 -20.44 24.64
CA SER A 181 16.12 -21.20 25.52
C SER A 181 16.37 -22.54 24.84
N PRO A 182 17.59 -22.99 24.81
CA PRO A 182 18.05 -24.19 24.11
C PRO A 182 17.39 -25.47 24.62
#